data_3afb937cdc1024897f8bf0caa0da5076
#
_entry.id   3afb937cdc1024897f8bf0caa0da5076
#
_cell.length_a   1.000
_cell.length_b   1.000
_cell.length_c   1.000
_cell.angle_alpha   90.00
_cell.angle_beta   90.00
_cell.angle_gamma   90.00
#
_symmetry.space_group_name_H-M   'P 1'
#
loop_
_entity.id
_entity.type
_entity.pdbx_description
1 polymer ?
#
loop_
_entity_poly.entity_id
_entity_poly.type
_entity_poly.pdbx_seq_one_letter_code
_entity_poly.pdbx_strand_id
1 'polypeptide(L)'
;LLPEVIKSGIPFRKSILNAIEDYRIERGMIELYPGVTHDLNQMVVYLKDCGLFQAANKDSHPSQILQSKILYWLRSKLLNQPVDDLEQSAEMAMSEVFNEGVNTRLAVLLRKASTLETTRDCLNLTDSILKMLEEEEENEREQNQNDVENSSGDDVDPSNDSPQDQSSSDSTDPSNDDSERENSSADSDDNSDGASSKGDDSDQD
;
A
#
# COMPACT_ATOMS: atom_id res chain seq x y z
N LEU A 1 2.96 0.77 7.56
CA LEU A 1 2.86 0.36 6.14
C LEU A 1 1.41 0.24 5.68
N LEU A 2 0.53 -0.46 6.42
CA LEU A 2 -0.89 -0.57 6.09
C LEU A 2 -1.61 0.79 5.96
N PRO A 3 -1.36 1.80 6.83
CA PRO A 3 -1.92 3.14 6.65
C PRO A 3 -1.57 3.79 5.31
N GLU A 4 -0.40 3.52 4.76
CA GLU A 4 0.02 4.04 3.45
C GLU A 4 -0.74 3.39 2.31
N VAL A 5 -1.02 2.07 2.41
CA VAL A 5 -1.85 1.34 1.45
C VAL A 5 -3.27 1.89 1.45
N ILE A 6 -3.87 2.06 2.61
CA ILE A 6 -5.25 2.56 2.76
C ILE A 6 -5.37 4.00 2.24
N LYS A 7 -4.38 4.85 2.50
CA LYS A 7 -4.31 6.22 1.95
C LYS A 7 -4.24 6.26 0.42
N SER A 8 -3.77 5.19 -0.24
CA SER A 8 -3.75 5.10 -1.71
C SER A 8 -5.15 5.08 -2.35
N GLY A 9 -6.20 4.79 -1.57
CA GLY A 9 -7.60 5.09 -1.87
C GLY A 9 -8.14 4.56 -3.21
N ILE A 10 -8.84 5.42 -3.94
CA ILE A 10 -9.52 5.06 -5.20
C ILE A 10 -8.58 4.49 -6.28
N PRO A 11 -7.37 5.03 -6.54
CA PRO A 11 -6.46 4.45 -7.52
C PRO A 11 -6.06 3.01 -7.18
N PHE A 12 -5.76 2.73 -5.92
CA PHE A 12 -5.40 1.39 -5.46
C PHE A 12 -6.57 0.41 -5.59
N ARG A 13 -7.79 0.81 -5.17
CA ARG A 13 -9.01 0.02 -5.36
C ARG A 13 -9.24 -0.33 -6.84
N LYS A 14 -9.06 0.64 -7.74
CA LYS A 14 -9.18 0.41 -9.19
C LYS A 14 -8.15 -0.58 -9.71
N SER A 15 -6.90 -0.48 -9.28
CA SER A 15 -5.85 -1.38 -9.76
C SER A 15 -6.08 -2.84 -9.32
N ILE A 16 -6.55 -3.06 -8.09
CA ILE A 16 -6.94 -4.39 -7.61
C ILE A 16 -8.13 -4.92 -8.43
N LEU A 17 -9.18 -4.11 -8.59
CA LEU A 17 -10.35 -4.50 -9.37
C LEU A 17 -9.98 -4.88 -10.80
N ASN A 18 -9.14 -4.10 -11.46
CA ASN A 18 -8.68 -4.40 -12.82
C ASN A 18 -7.94 -5.74 -12.86
N ALA A 19 -7.02 -5.99 -11.94
CA ALA A 19 -6.29 -7.26 -11.91
C ALA A 19 -7.23 -8.47 -11.74
N ILE A 20 -8.25 -8.36 -10.89
CA ILE A 20 -9.23 -9.42 -10.64
C ILE A 20 -10.17 -9.59 -11.85
N GLU A 21 -10.63 -8.49 -12.46
CA GLU A 21 -11.51 -8.51 -13.62
C GLU A 21 -10.80 -9.03 -14.87
N ASP A 22 -9.54 -8.62 -15.11
CA ASP A 22 -8.70 -9.13 -16.19
C ASP A 22 -8.55 -10.66 -16.08
N TYR A 23 -8.24 -11.14 -14.86
CA TYR A 23 -8.18 -12.57 -14.58
C TYR A 23 -9.51 -13.27 -14.94
N ARG A 24 -10.65 -12.75 -14.47
CA ARG A 24 -11.97 -13.35 -14.73
C ARG A 24 -12.28 -13.43 -16.22
N ILE A 25 -11.98 -12.34 -16.96
CA ILE A 25 -12.20 -12.26 -18.41
C ILE A 25 -11.29 -13.25 -19.15
N GLU A 26 -9.98 -13.26 -18.85
CA GLU A 26 -9.03 -14.17 -19.47
C GLU A 26 -9.40 -15.65 -19.21
N ARG A 27 -9.81 -15.98 -17.97
CA ARG A 27 -10.30 -17.32 -17.64
C ARG A 27 -11.51 -17.68 -18.48
N GLY A 28 -12.51 -16.81 -18.56
CA GLY A 28 -13.70 -17.04 -19.38
C GLY A 28 -13.38 -17.20 -20.86
N MET A 29 -12.40 -16.45 -21.39
CA MET A 29 -11.92 -16.61 -22.76
C MET A 29 -11.25 -17.98 -22.97
N ILE A 30 -10.43 -18.43 -22.05
CA ILE A 30 -9.74 -19.74 -22.10
C ILE A 30 -10.76 -20.88 -22.04
N GLU A 31 -11.78 -20.76 -21.19
CA GLU A 31 -12.86 -21.76 -21.08
C GLU A 31 -13.66 -21.89 -22.38
N LEU A 32 -13.98 -20.76 -23.04
CA LEU A 32 -14.72 -20.74 -24.30
C LEU A 32 -13.85 -21.10 -25.51
N TYR A 33 -12.60 -20.67 -25.50
CA TYR A 33 -11.66 -20.82 -26.61
C TYR A 33 -10.29 -21.31 -26.13
N PRO A 34 -10.12 -22.59 -25.82
CA PRO A 34 -8.87 -23.13 -25.25
C PRO A 34 -7.61 -22.78 -26.05
N GLY A 35 -7.73 -22.60 -27.36
CA GLY A 35 -6.60 -22.21 -28.24
C GLY A 35 -6.01 -20.85 -27.94
N VAL A 36 -6.78 -19.93 -27.32
CA VAL A 36 -6.31 -18.57 -26.98
C VAL A 36 -5.26 -18.56 -25.86
N THR A 37 -5.13 -19.65 -25.10
CA THR A 37 -4.13 -19.77 -24.03
C THR A 37 -2.71 -19.52 -24.55
N HIS A 38 -2.38 -20.02 -25.76
CA HIS A 38 -1.07 -19.80 -26.34
C HIS A 38 -0.82 -18.30 -26.63
N ASP A 39 -1.78 -17.62 -27.22
CA ASP A 39 -1.65 -16.22 -27.59
C ASP A 39 -1.57 -15.31 -26.33
N LEU A 40 -2.37 -15.60 -25.30
CA LEU A 40 -2.31 -14.91 -24.01
C LEU A 40 -0.94 -15.10 -23.35
N ASN A 41 -0.39 -16.30 -23.36
CA ASN A 41 0.95 -16.56 -22.83
C ASN A 41 2.04 -15.82 -23.61
N GLN A 42 1.96 -15.78 -24.95
CA GLN A 42 2.89 -14.99 -25.76
C GLN A 42 2.78 -13.49 -25.47
N MET A 43 1.57 -12.97 -25.28
CA MET A 43 1.36 -11.59 -24.87
C MET A 43 2.01 -11.28 -23.52
N VAL A 44 1.87 -12.18 -22.54
CA VAL A 44 2.49 -12.02 -21.21
C VAL A 44 4.02 -11.99 -21.30
N VAL A 45 4.62 -12.88 -22.11
CA VAL A 45 6.08 -12.86 -22.37
C VAL A 45 6.49 -11.52 -22.98
N TYR A 46 5.76 -11.06 -23.99
CA TYR A 46 6.03 -9.76 -24.61
C TYR A 46 5.93 -8.58 -23.62
N LEU A 47 4.93 -8.58 -22.72
CA LEU A 47 4.77 -7.55 -21.70
C LEU A 47 5.94 -7.55 -20.68
N LYS A 48 6.48 -8.73 -20.35
CA LYS A 48 7.70 -8.86 -19.54
C LYS A 48 8.91 -8.28 -20.28
N ASP A 49 9.11 -8.66 -21.53
CA ASP A 49 10.23 -8.20 -22.35
C ASP A 49 10.22 -6.68 -22.58
N CYS A 50 9.03 -6.09 -22.67
CA CYS A 50 8.83 -4.63 -22.75
C CYS A 50 8.98 -3.91 -21.40
N GLY A 51 9.18 -4.63 -20.30
CA GLY A 51 9.28 -4.06 -18.95
C GLY A 51 7.97 -3.51 -18.40
N LEU A 52 6.82 -3.90 -18.96
CA LEU A 52 5.49 -3.54 -18.43
C LEU A 52 5.12 -4.42 -17.22
N PHE A 53 5.62 -5.65 -17.18
CA PHE A 53 5.58 -6.51 -16.01
C PHE A 53 6.96 -6.55 -15.37
N GLN A 54 7.05 -6.07 -14.14
CA GLN A 54 8.31 -5.91 -13.42
C GLN A 54 8.28 -6.68 -12.10
N ALA A 55 9.45 -7.14 -11.66
CA ALA A 55 9.63 -7.75 -10.36
C ALA A 55 9.28 -6.75 -9.24
N ALA A 56 8.57 -7.21 -8.23
CA ALA A 56 8.31 -6.42 -7.05
C ALA A 56 9.62 -6.22 -6.25
N ASN A 57 9.78 -5.02 -5.69
CA ASN A 57 10.91 -4.70 -4.83
C ASN A 57 10.37 -4.28 -3.46
N LYS A 58 11.02 -4.70 -2.38
CA LYS A 58 10.69 -4.31 -0.99
C LYS A 58 10.73 -2.80 -0.76
N ASP A 59 11.56 -2.09 -1.53
CA ASP A 59 11.68 -0.62 -1.46
C ASP A 59 10.57 0.12 -2.22
N SER A 60 9.70 -0.64 -2.94
CA SER A 60 8.54 -0.07 -3.61
C SER A 60 7.47 0.33 -2.61
N HIS A 61 6.57 1.23 -3.04
CA HIS A 61 5.44 1.62 -2.21
C HIS A 61 4.59 0.39 -1.82
N PRO A 62 4.16 0.22 -0.56
CA PRO A 62 3.44 -0.97 -0.09
C PRO A 62 2.20 -1.34 -0.93
N SER A 63 1.47 -0.34 -1.45
CA SER A 63 0.34 -0.60 -2.36
C SER A 63 0.76 -1.23 -3.69
N GLN A 64 1.95 -0.92 -4.20
CA GLN A 64 2.49 -1.51 -5.43
C GLN A 64 2.90 -2.97 -5.20
N ILE A 65 3.53 -3.26 -4.05
CA ILE A 65 3.89 -4.64 -3.66
C ILE A 65 2.63 -5.49 -3.58
N LEU A 66 1.61 -4.99 -2.90
CA LEU A 66 0.33 -5.71 -2.75
C LEU A 66 -0.39 -5.90 -4.10
N GLN A 67 -0.39 -4.88 -4.95
CA GLN A 67 -0.93 -4.97 -6.31
C GLN A 67 -0.19 -6.01 -7.14
N SER A 68 1.15 -6.01 -7.11
CA SER A 68 1.98 -6.99 -7.81
C SER A 68 1.70 -8.41 -7.30
N LYS A 69 1.56 -8.59 -5.99
CA LYS A 69 1.20 -9.89 -5.40
C LYS A 69 -0.14 -10.39 -5.91
N ILE A 70 -1.18 -9.56 -5.91
CA ILE A 70 -2.50 -9.95 -6.40
C ILE A 70 -2.43 -10.30 -7.89
N LEU A 71 -1.83 -9.42 -8.71
CA LEU A 71 -1.73 -9.60 -10.16
C LEU A 71 -1.00 -10.88 -10.54
N TYR A 72 0.22 -11.07 -10.01
CA TYR A 72 1.07 -12.19 -10.42
C TYR A 72 0.59 -13.51 -9.82
N TRP A 73 0.00 -13.50 -8.62
CA TRP A 73 -0.61 -14.69 -8.04
C TRP A 73 -1.77 -15.22 -8.90
N LEU A 74 -2.69 -14.34 -9.33
CA LEU A 74 -3.82 -14.70 -10.19
C LEU A 74 -3.32 -15.27 -11.52
N ARG A 75 -2.34 -14.64 -12.14
CA ARG A 75 -1.76 -15.05 -13.44
C ARG A 75 -0.97 -16.36 -13.34
N SER A 76 -0.11 -16.49 -12.35
CA SER A 76 0.71 -17.70 -12.15
C SER A 76 -0.15 -18.89 -11.69
N LYS A 77 -0.90 -18.73 -10.57
CA LYS A 77 -1.54 -19.87 -9.90
C LYS A 77 -2.87 -20.28 -10.51
N LEU A 78 -3.61 -19.36 -11.12
CA LEU A 78 -4.95 -19.67 -11.65
C LEU A 78 -5.01 -19.71 -13.17
N LEU A 79 -4.20 -18.90 -13.89
CA LEU A 79 -4.14 -18.93 -15.36
C LEU A 79 -2.95 -19.75 -15.90
N ASN A 80 -2.01 -20.17 -15.05
CA ASN A 80 -0.77 -20.85 -15.43
C ASN A 80 0.03 -20.07 -16.49
N GLN A 81 0.05 -18.76 -16.37
CA GLN A 81 0.83 -17.88 -17.25
C GLN A 81 2.31 -17.81 -16.82
N PRO A 82 3.26 -17.50 -17.74
CA PRO A 82 4.70 -17.55 -17.49
C PRO A 82 5.22 -16.34 -16.67
N VAL A 83 4.71 -16.17 -15.45
CA VAL A 83 5.06 -15.10 -14.51
C VAL A 83 5.51 -15.61 -13.14
N ASP A 84 5.95 -16.86 -13.03
CA ASP A 84 6.33 -17.47 -11.76
C ASP A 84 7.50 -16.73 -11.07
N ASP A 85 8.45 -16.23 -11.83
CA ASP A 85 9.55 -15.39 -11.35
C ASP A 85 9.07 -14.07 -10.74
N LEU A 86 8.08 -13.43 -11.35
CA LEU A 86 7.46 -12.20 -10.87
C LEU A 86 6.59 -12.48 -9.63
N GLU A 87 5.87 -13.60 -9.63
CA GLU A 87 5.08 -14.03 -8.47
C GLU A 87 5.98 -14.32 -7.28
N GLN A 88 7.11 -15.00 -7.49
CA GLN A 88 8.06 -15.26 -6.43
C GLN A 88 8.68 -13.96 -5.89
N SER A 89 9.02 -13.00 -6.75
CA SER A 89 9.53 -11.70 -6.30
C SER A 89 8.51 -10.93 -5.46
N ALA A 90 7.22 -10.99 -5.87
CA ALA A 90 6.14 -10.36 -5.13
C ALA A 90 5.88 -11.05 -3.77
N GLU A 91 5.97 -12.39 -3.70
CA GLU A 91 5.90 -13.14 -2.45
C GLU A 91 7.01 -12.75 -1.48
N MET A 92 8.25 -12.66 -1.96
CA MET A 92 9.40 -12.24 -1.16
C MET A 92 9.21 -10.81 -0.62
N ALA A 93 8.83 -9.86 -1.49
CA ALA A 93 8.57 -8.49 -1.08
C ALA A 93 7.43 -8.39 -0.06
N MET A 94 6.36 -9.17 -0.25
CA MET A 94 5.23 -9.24 0.70
C MET A 94 5.67 -9.76 2.07
N SER A 95 6.47 -10.82 2.13
CA SER A 95 6.92 -11.42 3.39
C SER A 95 7.90 -10.53 4.16
N GLU A 96 8.66 -9.66 3.46
CA GLU A 96 9.56 -8.70 4.10
C GLU A 96 8.83 -7.44 4.61
N VAL A 97 7.74 -7.04 3.95
CA VAL A 97 7.08 -5.75 4.17
C VAL A 97 5.81 -5.88 5.00
N PHE A 98 5.06 -6.96 4.85
CA PHE A 98 3.78 -7.15 5.54
C PHE A 98 3.88 -8.28 6.58
N ASN A 99 3.05 -8.18 7.62
CA ASN A 99 2.95 -9.22 8.63
C ASN A 99 2.34 -10.52 8.07
N GLU A 100 2.51 -11.62 8.80
CA GLU A 100 2.00 -12.93 8.40
C GLU A 100 0.45 -12.98 8.35
N GLY A 101 -0.23 -12.14 9.14
CA GLY A 101 -1.69 -12.03 9.16
C GLY A 101 -2.22 -11.56 7.81
N VAL A 102 -1.67 -10.47 7.26
CA VAL A 102 -2.01 -9.95 5.92
C VAL A 102 -1.75 -11.00 4.85
N ASN A 103 -0.57 -11.64 4.87
CA ASN A 103 -0.18 -12.62 3.86
C ASN A 103 -1.13 -13.83 3.85
N THR A 104 -1.45 -14.37 5.02
CA THR A 104 -2.33 -15.53 5.16
C THR A 104 -3.77 -15.21 4.76
N ARG A 105 -4.32 -14.09 5.22
CA ARG A 105 -5.69 -13.67 4.91
C ARG A 105 -5.84 -13.34 3.43
N LEU A 106 -4.86 -12.65 2.83
CA LEU A 106 -4.85 -12.37 1.40
C LEU A 106 -4.85 -13.65 0.57
N ALA A 107 -4.02 -14.63 0.91
CA ALA A 107 -3.97 -15.91 0.21
C ALA A 107 -5.32 -16.65 0.24
N VAL A 108 -6.05 -16.58 1.36
CA VAL A 108 -7.41 -17.16 1.47
C VAL A 108 -8.40 -16.43 0.56
N LEU A 109 -8.34 -15.09 0.51
CA LEU A 109 -9.23 -14.29 -0.34
C LEU A 109 -8.94 -14.52 -1.83
N LEU A 110 -7.68 -14.57 -2.23
CA LEU A 110 -7.29 -14.80 -3.63
C LEU A 110 -7.77 -16.16 -4.17
N ARG A 111 -7.82 -17.19 -3.34
CA ARG A 111 -8.36 -18.51 -3.75
C ARG A 111 -9.84 -18.42 -4.17
N LYS A 112 -10.61 -17.47 -3.63
CA LYS A 112 -12.01 -17.25 -4.04
C LYS A 112 -12.13 -16.75 -5.48
N ALA A 113 -11.05 -16.20 -6.06
CA ALA A 113 -11.07 -15.73 -7.43
C ALA A 113 -11.42 -16.83 -8.44
N SER A 114 -11.11 -18.10 -8.13
CA SER A 114 -11.46 -19.23 -9.00
C SER A 114 -12.97 -19.41 -9.24
N THR A 115 -13.83 -18.83 -8.40
CA THR A 115 -15.29 -18.96 -8.47
C THR A 115 -16.01 -17.69 -8.95
N LEU A 116 -15.26 -16.66 -9.38
CA LEU A 116 -15.85 -15.41 -9.83
C LEU A 116 -16.50 -15.58 -11.20
N GLU A 117 -17.77 -15.18 -11.35
CA GLU A 117 -18.52 -15.28 -12.60
C GLU A 117 -18.87 -13.90 -13.17
N THR A 118 -19.10 -12.90 -12.30
CA THR A 118 -19.57 -11.59 -12.68
C THR A 118 -18.64 -10.47 -12.21
N THR A 119 -18.72 -9.31 -12.85
CA THR A 119 -18.06 -8.08 -12.38
C THR A 119 -18.46 -7.72 -10.95
N ARG A 120 -19.70 -8.06 -10.55
CA ARG A 120 -20.16 -7.85 -9.17
C ARG A 120 -19.36 -8.70 -8.19
N ASP A 121 -19.03 -9.94 -8.55
CA ASP A 121 -18.21 -10.81 -7.70
C ASP A 121 -16.79 -10.26 -7.58
N CYS A 122 -16.24 -9.71 -8.66
CA CYS A 122 -14.93 -9.04 -8.64
C CYS A 122 -14.93 -7.82 -7.72
N LEU A 123 -15.99 -7.00 -7.74
CA LEU A 123 -16.16 -5.89 -6.82
C LEU A 123 -16.23 -6.37 -5.37
N ASN A 124 -17.02 -7.40 -5.09
CA ASN A 124 -17.17 -7.95 -3.75
C ASN A 124 -15.84 -8.51 -3.20
N LEU A 125 -15.05 -9.18 -4.07
CA LEU A 125 -13.73 -9.66 -3.68
C LEU A 125 -12.76 -8.50 -3.42
N THR A 126 -12.77 -7.48 -4.28
CA THR A 126 -11.98 -6.25 -4.08
C THR A 126 -12.32 -5.59 -2.76
N ASP A 127 -13.60 -5.39 -2.46
CA ASP A 127 -14.04 -4.77 -1.21
C ASP A 127 -13.69 -5.64 0.01
N SER A 128 -13.71 -6.97 -0.14
CA SER A 128 -13.27 -7.89 0.92
C SER A 128 -11.76 -7.80 1.19
N ILE A 129 -10.94 -7.59 0.16
CA ILE A 129 -9.49 -7.37 0.31
C ILE A 129 -9.23 -6.05 1.04
N LEU A 130 -9.89 -4.97 0.63
CA LEU A 130 -9.73 -3.66 1.27
C LEU A 130 -10.14 -3.70 2.75
N LYS A 131 -11.29 -4.30 3.03
CA LYS A 131 -11.78 -4.47 4.41
C LYS A 131 -10.81 -5.30 5.25
N MET A 132 -10.23 -6.35 4.70
CA MET A 132 -9.21 -7.15 5.38
C MET A 132 -7.98 -6.32 5.76
N LEU A 133 -7.55 -5.40 4.88
CA LEU A 133 -6.43 -4.51 5.15
C LEU A 133 -6.75 -3.49 6.25
N GLU A 134 -7.97 -2.95 6.25
CA GLU A 134 -8.44 -2.04 7.31
C GLU A 134 -8.49 -2.74 8.67
N GLU A 135 -9.01 -3.97 8.72
CA GLU A 135 -9.03 -4.79 9.94
C GLU A 135 -7.62 -5.13 10.46
N GLU A 136 -6.68 -5.43 9.56
CA GLU A 136 -5.29 -5.70 9.98
C GLU A 136 -4.58 -4.43 10.47
N GLU A 137 -4.87 -3.27 9.88
CA GLU A 137 -4.37 -1.99 10.39
C GLU A 137 -4.86 -1.72 11.81
N GLU A 138 -6.13 -2.00 12.09
CA GLU A 138 -6.72 -1.81 13.41
C GLU A 138 -6.07 -2.77 14.44
N ASN A 139 -5.91 -4.03 14.07
CA ASN A 139 -5.22 -5.03 14.90
C ASN A 139 -3.77 -4.63 15.22
N GLU A 140 -3.00 -4.13 14.25
CA GLU A 140 -1.65 -3.63 14.48
C GLU A 140 -1.62 -2.44 15.45
N ARG A 141 -2.59 -1.55 15.37
CA ARG A 141 -2.70 -0.41 16.29
C ARG A 141 -3.00 -0.84 17.71
N GLU A 142 -3.94 -1.76 17.88
CA GLU A 142 -4.29 -2.29 19.20
C GLU A 142 -3.12 -3.04 19.86
N GLN A 143 -2.39 -3.85 19.08
CA GLN A 143 -1.20 -4.55 19.59
C GLN A 143 -0.11 -3.59 20.05
N ASN A 144 0.19 -2.57 19.26
CA ASN A 144 1.19 -1.56 19.61
C ASN A 144 0.79 -0.74 20.86
N GLN A 145 -0.50 -0.48 21.09
CA GLN A 145 -0.98 0.21 22.30
C GLN A 145 -0.81 -0.67 23.55
N ASN A 146 -1.16 -1.94 23.46
CA ASN A 146 -1.03 -2.88 24.58
C ASN A 146 0.45 -3.11 24.99
N ASP A 147 1.37 -3.12 24.01
CA ASP A 147 2.80 -3.26 24.28
C ASP A 147 3.39 -2.02 24.98
N VAL A 148 2.89 -0.84 24.68
CA VAL A 148 3.31 0.41 25.33
C VAL A 148 2.77 0.48 26.77
N GLU A 149 1.55 0.06 27.02
CA GLU A 149 0.97 0.04 28.36
C GLU A 149 1.66 -0.99 29.28
N ASN A 150 2.06 -2.13 28.71
CA ASN A 150 2.71 -3.21 29.50
C ASN A 150 4.20 -2.91 29.80
N SER A 151 4.85 -2.04 29.03
CA SER A 151 6.23 -1.63 29.26
C SER A 151 6.39 -0.49 30.27
N SER A 152 5.30 0.15 30.71
CA SER A 152 5.30 1.26 31.66
C SER A 152 5.10 0.84 33.13
N GLY A 153 5.08 -0.47 33.41
CA GLY A 153 4.64 -1.04 34.68
C GLY A 153 5.72 -1.56 35.62
N ASP A 154 7.00 -1.43 35.32
CA ASP A 154 8.04 -2.04 36.16
C ASP A 154 9.26 -1.13 36.35
N ASP A 155 9.09 -0.08 37.17
CA ASP A 155 10.19 0.54 37.94
C ASP A 155 9.60 1.37 39.08
N VAL A 156 9.12 0.68 40.11
CA VAL A 156 8.97 1.29 41.43
C VAL A 156 9.69 0.38 42.42
N ASP A 157 10.99 0.62 42.58
CA ASP A 157 11.77 0.11 43.72
C ASP A 157 11.44 0.95 44.98
N PRO A 158 10.83 0.37 46.03
CA PRO A 158 10.64 1.06 47.28
C PRO A 158 11.77 0.71 48.25
N SER A 159 12.88 1.39 48.20
CA SER A 159 13.87 1.37 49.28
C SER A 159 13.99 2.76 49.89
N ASN A 160 13.18 2.95 50.87
CA ASN A 160 13.41 3.41 52.23
C ASN A 160 14.87 3.72 52.59
N ASP A 161 15.23 4.97 52.87
CA ASP A 161 15.72 5.34 54.20
C ASP A 161 15.89 6.86 54.32
N SER A 162 15.34 7.43 55.42
CA SER A 162 15.48 8.80 55.90
C SER A 162 16.59 8.82 56.96
N PRO A 163 16.88 9.96 57.63
CA PRO A 163 17.11 11.36 57.23
C PRO A 163 18.45 11.92 57.80
N GLN A 164 18.90 13.08 57.44
CA GLN A 164 19.46 14.12 58.33
C GLN A 164 20.27 15.18 57.59
N ASP A 165 19.76 16.36 57.66
CA ASP A 165 20.22 17.54 58.35
C ASP A 165 21.18 18.50 57.61
N GLN A 166 20.71 19.73 57.58
CA GLN A 166 21.37 21.05 57.78
C GLN A 166 22.21 21.72 56.63
N SER A 167 21.61 22.77 56.27
CA SER A 167 22.07 24.18 56.34
C SER A 167 22.61 24.87 55.12
N SER A 168 21.87 25.85 54.82
CA SER A 168 22.18 27.29 54.63
C SER A 168 22.91 27.80 53.40
N SER A 169 22.23 28.79 52.87
CA SER A 169 22.67 30.11 52.32
C SER A 169 23.11 30.09 50.85
N ASP A 170 22.57 30.88 50.10
CA ASP A 170 22.32 32.30 49.97
C ASP A 170 22.60 32.75 48.52
N SER A 171 21.66 33.62 48.03
CA SER A 171 21.90 34.67 47.05
C SER A 171 22.32 34.28 45.62
N THR A 172 21.71 34.66 44.62
CA THR A 172 21.21 35.94 44.11
C THR A 172 20.72 35.78 42.67
N ASP A 173 19.59 36.34 42.41
CA ASP A 173 19.05 36.79 41.12
C ASP A 173 19.80 38.08 40.67
N PRO A 174 19.58 38.69 39.54
CA PRO A 174 18.97 38.39 38.23
C PRO A 174 19.81 38.92 37.03
N SER A 175 19.33 38.64 35.81
CA SER A 175 19.35 39.54 34.65
C SER A 175 18.95 38.77 33.41
N ASN A 176 17.80 38.97 32.88
CA ASN A 176 17.36 39.90 31.88
C ASN A 176 18.30 40.03 30.67
N ASP A 177 17.92 39.46 29.54
CA ASP A 177 18.00 40.15 28.26
C ASP A 177 17.00 39.65 27.23
N ASP A 178 16.30 40.62 26.77
CA ASP A 178 15.28 40.74 25.77
C ASP A 178 15.95 40.77 24.38
N SER A 179 15.45 40.05 23.41
CA SER A 179 15.64 40.43 22.01
C SER A 179 14.55 39.80 21.14
N GLU A 180 13.53 40.62 21.00
CA GLU A 180 12.66 40.61 19.83
C GLU A 180 13.47 40.80 18.55
N ARG A 181 13.15 40.09 17.51
CA ARG A 181 13.18 40.60 16.14
C ARG A 181 12.15 39.94 15.27
N GLU A 182 11.22 40.78 14.94
CA GLU A 182 10.25 40.66 13.85
C GLU A 182 10.92 40.66 12.48
N ASN A 183 10.11 40.21 11.54
CA ASN A 183 10.04 40.64 10.14
C ASN A 183 10.50 39.59 9.16
N SER A 184 9.87 39.28 8.06
CA SER A 184 8.84 39.96 7.26
C SER A 184 8.35 39.01 6.16
N SER A 185 7.13 39.25 5.79
CA SER A 185 6.40 38.82 4.60
C SER A 185 7.19 38.86 3.29
N ALA A 186 6.89 37.89 2.41
CA ALA A 186 6.84 38.16 0.97
C ALA A 186 5.84 37.24 0.30
N ASP A 187 4.74 37.81 -0.10
CA ASP A 187 3.84 37.41 -1.18
C ASP A 187 4.61 37.22 -2.49
N SER A 188 4.24 36.22 -3.26
CA SER A 188 4.37 36.28 -4.72
C SER A 188 3.29 35.42 -5.35
N ASP A 189 2.19 36.07 -5.67
CA ASP A 189 1.31 35.75 -6.77
C ASP A 189 2.13 35.64 -8.07
N ASP A 190 1.96 34.61 -8.82
CA ASP A 190 2.07 34.70 -10.26
C ASP A 190 1.01 33.83 -10.95
N ASN A 191 0.14 34.58 -11.57
CA ASN A 191 -0.98 34.23 -12.40
C ASN A 191 -0.47 34.15 -13.84
N SER A 192 -0.68 33.08 -14.53
CA SER A 192 -0.52 33.02 -15.99
C SER A 192 -1.67 32.25 -16.63
N ASP A 193 -2.64 33.04 -17.05
CA ASP A 193 -3.56 32.77 -18.15
C ASP A 193 -2.78 32.58 -19.46
N GLY A 194 -3.31 31.73 -20.32
CA GLY A 194 -2.88 31.67 -21.72
C GLY A 194 -3.36 30.43 -22.41
N ALA A 195 -4.46 30.46 -22.94
CA ALA A 195 -4.96 30.77 -24.27
C ALA A 195 -5.24 29.53 -25.14
N SER A 196 -6.51 29.41 -25.43
CA SER A 196 -7.14 28.85 -26.65
C SER A 196 -6.25 28.75 -27.89
N SER A 197 -6.31 27.62 -28.58
CA SER A 197 -6.19 27.57 -30.01
C SER A 197 -7.22 26.66 -30.65
N LYS A 198 -8.15 27.29 -31.32
CA LYS A 198 -9.04 26.77 -32.38
C LYS A 198 -8.26 26.55 -33.66
N GLY A 199 -8.71 25.64 -34.44
CA GLY A 199 -8.46 25.54 -35.88
C GLY A 199 -8.24 24.08 -36.27
N ASP A 200 -8.70 23.51 -37.29
CA ASP A 200 -9.46 23.95 -38.40
C ASP A 200 -9.97 22.70 -39.12
N ASP A 201 -11.12 22.80 -39.66
CA ASP A 201 -11.81 21.90 -40.57
C ASP A 201 -11.02 21.82 -41.87
N SER A 202 -10.86 20.63 -42.44
CA SER A 202 -10.68 20.48 -43.90
C SER A 202 -11.17 19.11 -44.34
N ASP A 203 -12.38 19.12 -44.91
CA ASP A 203 -12.87 18.21 -45.95
C ASP A 203 -11.86 18.14 -47.09
N GLN A 204 -11.70 17.00 -47.71
CA GLN A 204 -11.85 16.68 -49.12
C GLN A 204 -11.09 15.40 -49.54
N ASP A 205 -11.86 14.62 -50.19
CA ASP A 205 -11.75 13.55 -51.21
C ASP A 205 -11.52 12.14 -50.69
#